data_c404fa7483e6a7376bfb8e18bc979a16
#
_entry.id   c404fa7483e6a7376bfb8e18bc979a16
#
_cell.length_a   1.000
_cell.length_b   1.000
_cell.length_c   1.000
_cell.angle_alpha   90.00
_cell.angle_beta   90.00
_cell.angle_gamma   90.00
#
_symmetry.space_group_name_H-M   'P 1'
#
loop_
_entity.id
_entity.type
_entity.pdbx_description
1 polymer ?
#
loop_
_entity_poly.entity_id
_entity_poly.type
_entity_poly.pdbx_seq_one_letter_code
_entity_poly.pdbx_strand_id
1 'polypeptide(L)'
;MKDAIFTLMEVAGGLGLFLFGMKLMGEGLENAAGDKLKSILEKVTKNPISAVLVGAFVTMVIQSSSATTVMVVGFVNAGLMNLAQAAGVIMGANVGTTITAQLVAFKLDEIAPLFVIIGVVLLMSAKQKKRKDIADIILGFGILFMGMGIMSSALKPLADSPMFSHLIVAIGDNWLLGIFTGLALTAILQSSSATTSILIALASTGSITINVVLPILFGCNIGTCVTALISSIGANKTAHKAAAIHLMFNVLGTLIFIPFLKPLAHLVQNMSPGDVQRQIANAHTIFNVTATIILVPLSKYMIMIVNKLIKGEDEVEVLGPKYIDDRLLETPVIAAGQVQKETLRMANKAKENLEISMKAFKENNDSLVKKVYDNEKLINILEESITEYLVKLSKCDLSAKESNLVASTFHIVTDIERIGDHVENIADLTLEKVGRNLKYSDEALKEIDYIYGQTMKALDITIDSYANENVEEAGTIYEIERKLDASQKEFRENHIKRLSQGSCNAYDGAIFMDLLSNFERIGDHATNIAESVMEVC
;
A
#
# COMPACT_ATOMS: atom_id res chain seq x y z
N MET A 1 40.66 20.30 -12.85
CA MET A 1 39.91 20.15 -11.60
C MET A 1 38.60 20.96 -11.62
N LYS A 2 38.60 22.26 -12.01
CA LYS A 2 37.36 23.05 -12.13
C LYS A 2 36.42 22.46 -13.19
N ASP A 3 36.92 22.09 -14.36
CA ASP A 3 36.11 21.53 -15.45
C ASP A 3 35.48 20.17 -15.06
N ALA A 4 36.21 19.31 -14.32
CA ALA A 4 35.67 18.03 -13.84
C ALA A 4 34.57 18.22 -12.79
N ILE A 5 34.67 19.22 -11.93
CA ILE A 5 33.63 19.57 -10.96
C ILE A 5 32.39 20.09 -11.69
N PHE A 6 32.57 20.93 -12.70
CA PHE A 6 31.46 21.48 -13.47
C PHE A 6 30.72 20.39 -14.26
N THR A 7 31.45 19.50 -14.93
CA THR A 7 30.89 18.33 -15.61
C THR A 7 30.11 17.44 -14.62
N LEU A 8 30.63 17.20 -13.43
CA LEU A 8 29.93 16.40 -12.40
C LEU A 8 28.62 17.08 -11.95
N MET A 9 28.64 18.42 -11.80
CA MET A 9 27.43 19.19 -11.46
C MET A 9 26.38 19.12 -12.57
N GLU A 10 26.78 19.20 -13.84
CA GLU A 10 25.88 19.09 -14.99
C GLU A 10 25.26 17.68 -15.10
N VAL A 11 26.08 16.62 -14.89
CA VAL A 11 25.59 15.24 -14.86
C VAL A 11 24.61 15.05 -13.71
N ALA A 12 24.94 15.54 -12.51
CA ALA A 12 24.07 15.45 -11.34
C ALA A 12 22.77 16.24 -11.54
N GLY A 13 22.85 17.44 -12.15
CA GLY A 13 21.69 18.27 -12.50
C GLY A 13 20.79 17.60 -13.54
N GLY A 14 21.39 17.04 -14.60
CA GLY A 14 20.66 16.26 -15.60
C GLY A 14 19.98 15.02 -15.03
N LEU A 15 20.68 14.29 -14.15
CA LEU A 15 20.11 13.16 -13.42
C LEU A 15 18.98 13.59 -12.47
N GLY A 16 19.14 14.72 -11.78
CA GLY A 16 18.10 15.28 -10.92
C GLY A 16 16.82 15.62 -11.70
N LEU A 17 16.95 16.27 -12.86
CA LEU A 17 15.80 16.54 -13.75
C LEU A 17 15.20 15.25 -14.30
N PHE A 18 16.00 14.29 -14.70
CA PHE A 18 15.52 12.98 -15.15
C PHE A 18 14.69 12.29 -14.06
N LEU A 19 15.20 12.21 -12.82
CA LEU A 19 14.51 11.58 -11.71
C LEU A 19 13.24 12.35 -11.32
N PHE A 20 13.29 13.67 -11.33
CA PHE A 20 12.11 14.50 -11.06
C PHE A 20 11.04 14.33 -12.13
N GLY A 21 11.42 14.35 -13.41
CA GLY A 21 10.49 14.09 -14.52
C GLY A 21 9.87 12.69 -14.45
N MET A 22 10.67 11.68 -14.12
CA MET A 22 10.19 10.31 -13.91
C MET A 22 9.20 10.23 -12.74
N LYS A 23 9.50 10.90 -11.62
CA LYS A 23 8.62 10.96 -10.44
C LYS A 23 7.31 11.64 -10.79
N LEU A 24 7.33 12.82 -11.38
CA LEU A 24 6.14 13.57 -11.76
C LEU A 24 5.25 12.79 -12.74
N MET A 25 5.86 12.15 -13.74
CA MET A 25 5.15 11.29 -14.69
C MET A 25 4.52 10.07 -13.98
N GLY A 26 5.25 9.44 -13.07
CA GLY A 26 4.79 8.27 -12.30
C GLY A 26 3.60 8.64 -11.39
N GLU A 27 3.68 9.72 -10.64
CA GLU A 27 2.60 10.25 -9.79
C GLU A 27 1.36 10.58 -10.61
N GLY A 28 1.53 11.24 -11.76
CA GLY A 28 0.42 11.50 -12.67
C GLY A 28 -0.25 10.23 -13.20
N LEU A 29 0.52 9.20 -13.54
CA LEU A 29 0.01 7.89 -13.97
C LEU A 29 -0.69 7.15 -12.82
N GLU A 30 -0.12 7.16 -11.62
CA GLU A 30 -0.68 6.55 -10.42
C GLU A 30 -2.01 7.20 -10.05
N ASN A 31 -2.06 8.53 -9.99
CA ASN A 31 -3.28 9.29 -9.72
C ASN A 31 -4.35 9.06 -10.79
N ALA A 32 -3.98 9.01 -12.06
CA ALA A 32 -4.91 8.73 -13.14
C ALA A 32 -5.44 7.29 -13.12
N ALA A 33 -4.66 6.32 -12.62
CA ALA A 33 -5.06 4.93 -12.45
C ALA A 33 -5.91 4.70 -11.19
N GLY A 34 -5.65 5.45 -10.11
CA GLY A 34 -6.44 5.54 -8.88
C GLY A 34 -7.05 4.22 -8.39
N ASP A 35 -8.38 4.20 -8.22
CA ASP A 35 -9.15 3.05 -7.73
C ASP A 35 -8.96 1.75 -8.54
N LYS A 36 -8.57 1.87 -9.83
CA LYS A 36 -8.29 0.68 -10.67
C LYS A 36 -7.03 -0.04 -10.22
N LEU A 37 -6.00 0.70 -9.80
CA LEU A 37 -4.76 0.12 -9.29
C LEU A 37 -5.03 -0.70 -8.02
N LYS A 38 -5.81 -0.12 -7.08
CA LYS A 38 -6.27 -0.79 -5.85
C LYS A 38 -7.05 -2.06 -6.18
N SER A 39 -8.07 -1.95 -7.03
CA SER A 39 -8.91 -3.09 -7.43
C SER A 39 -8.13 -4.21 -8.14
N ILE A 40 -7.11 -3.89 -8.92
CA ILE A 40 -6.27 -4.87 -9.61
C ILE A 40 -5.39 -5.61 -8.60
N LEU A 41 -4.78 -4.90 -7.64
CA LEU A 41 -3.95 -5.51 -6.59
C LEU A 41 -4.75 -6.40 -5.65
N GLU A 42 -5.96 -6.00 -5.28
CA GLU A 42 -6.86 -6.80 -4.44
C GLU A 42 -7.32 -8.10 -5.14
N LYS A 43 -7.41 -8.08 -6.47
CA LYS A 43 -7.78 -9.24 -7.29
C LYS A 43 -6.62 -10.16 -7.67
N VAL A 44 -5.43 -9.96 -7.07
CA VAL A 44 -4.31 -10.88 -7.30
C VAL A 44 -4.72 -12.29 -6.91
N THR A 45 -4.91 -13.12 -7.90
CA THR A 45 -5.35 -14.51 -7.72
C THR A 45 -4.18 -15.42 -7.33
N LYS A 46 -4.51 -16.63 -6.87
CA LYS A 46 -3.50 -17.68 -6.61
C LYS A 46 -2.78 -18.16 -7.90
N ASN A 47 -3.20 -17.68 -9.07
CA ASN A 47 -2.57 -18.02 -10.35
C ASN A 47 -1.26 -17.21 -10.52
N PRO A 48 -0.09 -17.86 -10.62
CA PRO A 48 1.19 -17.18 -10.77
C PRO A 48 1.27 -16.28 -12.01
N ILE A 49 0.64 -16.65 -13.11
CA ILE A 49 0.66 -15.86 -14.35
C ILE A 49 -0.11 -14.54 -14.17
N SER A 50 -1.29 -14.58 -13.53
CA SER A 50 -2.04 -13.35 -13.26
C SER A 50 -1.29 -12.45 -12.29
N ALA A 51 -0.60 -13.00 -11.28
CA ALA A 51 0.22 -12.25 -10.36
C ALA A 51 1.38 -11.53 -11.09
N VAL A 52 2.04 -12.22 -12.03
CA VAL A 52 3.08 -11.62 -12.89
C VAL A 52 2.53 -10.47 -13.74
N LEU A 53 1.37 -10.68 -14.39
CA LEU A 53 0.75 -9.63 -15.21
C LEU A 53 0.35 -8.41 -14.38
N VAL A 54 -0.19 -8.64 -13.18
CA VAL A 54 -0.52 -7.57 -12.24
C VAL A 54 0.75 -6.83 -11.81
N GLY A 55 1.81 -7.53 -11.41
CA GLY A 55 3.07 -6.91 -11.03
C GLY A 55 3.70 -6.09 -12.15
N ALA A 56 3.67 -6.61 -13.38
CA ALA A 56 4.17 -5.89 -14.56
C ALA A 56 3.34 -4.63 -14.84
N PHE A 57 2.01 -4.73 -14.79
CA PHE A 57 1.13 -3.58 -15.02
C PHE A 57 1.27 -2.51 -13.92
N VAL A 58 1.26 -2.91 -12.65
CA VAL A 58 1.42 -2.00 -11.51
C VAL A 58 2.74 -1.23 -11.62
N THR A 59 3.85 -1.94 -11.86
CA THR A 59 5.17 -1.32 -11.98
C THR A 59 5.25 -0.41 -13.22
N MET A 60 4.61 -0.78 -14.32
CA MET A 60 4.52 0.07 -15.51
C MET A 60 3.78 1.38 -15.21
N VAL A 61 2.75 1.35 -14.37
CA VAL A 61 1.97 2.54 -13.97
C VAL A 61 2.75 3.38 -12.95
N ILE A 62 3.23 2.76 -11.86
CA ILE A 62 3.97 3.45 -10.79
C ILE A 62 5.37 3.89 -11.26
N GLN A 63 5.92 3.29 -12.33
CA GLN A 63 7.27 3.53 -12.85
C GLN A 63 8.39 3.22 -11.85
N SER A 64 8.11 2.44 -10.80
CA SER A 64 9.05 2.06 -9.75
C SER A 64 8.84 0.61 -9.31
N SER A 65 9.79 -0.27 -9.66
CA SER A 65 9.78 -1.66 -9.15
C SER A 65 10.15 -1.74 -7.67
N SER A 66 10.94 -0.79 -7.18
CA SER A 66 11.28 -0.69 -5.76
C SER A 66 10.03 -0.40 -4.94
N ALA A 67 9.24 0.63 -5.30
CA ALA A 67 7.96 0.95 -4.66
C ALA A 67 6.99 -0.24 -4.72
N THR A 68 6.82 -0.86 -5.91
CA THR A 68 5.97 -2.05 -6.06
C THR A 68 6.43 -3.20 -5.15
N THR A 69 7.73 -3.45 -5.03
CA THR A 69 8.24 -4.54 -4.19
C THR A 69 8.11 -4.22 -2.70
N VAL A 70 8.38 -2.99 -2.28
CA VAL A 70 8.17 -2.52 -0.90
C VAL A 70 6.71 -2.67 -0.49
N MET A 71 5.79 -2.27 -1.36
CA MET A 71 4.35 -2.45 -1.18
C MET A 71 3.98 -3.94 -1.06
N VAL A 72 4.53 -4.82 -1.90
CA VAL A 72 4.31 -6.28 -1.81
C VAL A 72 4.82 -6.83 -0.47
N VAL A 73 5.98 -6.37 0.01
CA VAL A 73 6.52 -6.72 1.34
C VAL A 73 5.54 -6.26 2.44
N GLY A 74 4.99 -5.05 2.33
CA GLY A 74 3.96 -4.53 3.24
C GLY A 74 2.67 -5.38 3.21
N PHE A 75 2.16 -5.75 2.03
CA PHE A 75 0.97 -6.63 1.91
C PHE A 75 1.20 -8.02 2.49
N VAL A 76 2.40 -8.58 2.29
CA VAL A 76 2.75 -9.86 2.91
C VAL A 76 2.85 -9.73 4.42
N ASN A 77 3.44 -8.64 4.91
CA ASN A 77 3.53 -8.34 6.33
C ASN A 77 2.14 -8.19 6.97
N ALA A 78 1.23 -7.52 6.28
CA ALA A 78 -0.16 -7.36 6.69
C ALA A 78 -1.03 -8.63 6.48
N GLY A 79 -0.48 -9.72 5.95
CA GLY A 79 -1.23 -10.95 5.66
C GLY A 79 -2.25 -10.84 4.52
N LEU A 80 -2.19 -9.75 3.73
CA LEU A 80 -3.07 -9.50 2.59
C LEU A 80 -2.65 -10.28 1.34
N MET A 81 -1.39 -10.70 1.30
CA MET A 81 -0.81 -11.44 0.18
C MET A 81 0.02 -12.60 0.70
N ASN A 82 -0.20 -13.79 0.14
CA ASN A 82 0.65 -14.93 0.47
C ASN A 82 1.96 -14.91 -0.34
N LEU A 83 2.93 -15.71 0.10
CA LEU A 83 4.26 -15.75 -0.48
C LEU A 83 4.28 -16.13 -1.98
N ALA A 84 3.35 -16.98 -2.42
CA ALA A 84 3.26 -17.39 -3.84
C ALA A 84 2.73 -16.25 -4.73
N GLN A 85 1.75 -15.50 -4.25
CA GLN A 85 1.25 -14.30 -4.92
C GLN A 85 2.35 -13.23 -4.99
N ALA A 86 3.02 -12.98 -3.86
CA ALA A 86 4.14 -12.03 -3.77
C ALA A 86 5.26 -12.36 -4.76
N ALA A 87 5.66 -13.62 -4.84
CA ALA A 87 6.68 -14.07 -5.81
C ALA A 87 6.28 -13.73 -7.26
N GLY A 88 5.02 -13.98 -7.63
CA GLY A 88 4.52 -13.64 -8.96
C GLY A 88 4.53 -12.14 -9.24
N VAL A 89 4.02 -11.33 -8.31
CA VAL A 89 3.99 -9.86 -8.45
C VAL A 89 5.42 -9.28 -8.55
N ILE A 90 6.35 -9.75 -7.72
CA ILE A 90 7.76 -9.32 -7.74
C ILE A 90 8.44 -9.67 -9.08
N MET A 91 8.23 -10.88 -9.59
CA MET A 91 8.75 -11.26 -10.91
C MET A 91 8.16 -10.39 -12.03
N GLY A 92 6.86 -10.09 -11.94
CA GLY A 92 6.19 -9.16 -12.84
C GLY A 92 6.73 -7.75 -12.76
N ALA A 93 7.02 -7.25 -11.56
CA ALA A 93 7.58 -5.92 -11.35
C ALA A 93 8.92 -5.73 -12.08
N ASN A 94 9.78 -6.75 -12.11
CA ASN A 94 11.03 -6.70 -12.88
C ASN A 94 10.76 -6.57 -14.40
N VAL A 95 9.71 -7.21 -14.93
CA VAL A 95 9.30 -7.04 -16.33
C VAL A 95 8.76 -5.62 -16.55
N GLY A 96 7.90 -5.12 -15.65
CA GLY A 96 7.30 -3.78 -15.76
C GLY A 96 8.34 -2.65 -15.81
N THR A 97 9.43 -2.78 -15.04
CA THR A 97 10.56 -1.81 -15.05
C THR A 97 11.20 -1.65 -16.43
N THR A 98 11.15 -2.67 -17.28
CA THR A 98 11.75 -2.59 -18.61
C THR A 98 11.08 -1.57 -19.52
N ILE A 99 9.84 -1.22 -19.27
CA ILE A 99 9.10 -0.18 -20.01
C ILE A 99 9.80 1.18 -19.88
N THR A 100 10.32 1.51 -18.68
CA THR A 100 11.11 2.74 -18.48
C THR A 100 12.33 2.77 -19.39
N ALA A 101 13.10 1.67 -19.46
CA ALA A 101 14.26 1.59 -20.35
C ALA A 101 13.86 1.72 -21.83
N GLN A 102 12.73 1.13 -22.22
CA GLN A 102 12.20 1.26 -23.58
C GLN A 102 11.80 2.70 -23.91
N LEU A 103 11.14 3.40 -22.97
CA LEU A 103 10.78 4.81 -23.14
C LEU A 103 12.04 5.68 -23.27
N VAL A 104 12.99 5.53 -22.36
CA VAL A 104 14.24 6.31 -22.33
C VAL A 104 15.10 6.09 -23.58
N ALA A 105 15.06 4.90 -24.18
CA ALA A 105 15.79 4.61 -25.43
C ALA A 105 15.20 5.27 -26.68
N PHE A 106 14.04 5.94 -26.61
CA PHE A 106 13.58 6.82 -27.67
C PHE A 106 14.38 8.14 -27.62
N LYS A 107 14.90 8.56 -28.76
CA LYS A 107 15.64 9.83 -28.91
C LYS A 107 14.65 10.98 -29.06
N LEU A 108 14.06 11.41 -27.96
CA LEU A 108 13.01 12.44 -27.94
C LEU A 108 13.49 13.75 -27.31
N ASP A 109 14.79 13.87 -27.06
CA ASP A 109 15.45 15.05 -26.47
C ASP A 109 15.18 16.33 -27.29
N GLU A 110 15.16 16.25 -28.64
CA GLU A 110 14.88 17.39 -29.50
C GLU A 110 13.45 17.95 -29.38
N ILE A 111 12.47 17.07 -29.12
CA ILE A 111 11.06 17.47 -28.99
C ILE A 111 10.60 17.58 -27.53
N ALA A 112 11.47 17.25 -26.59
CA ALA A 112 11.18 17.33 -25.14
C ALA A 112 10.68 18.73 -24.69
N PRO A 113 11.26 19.88 -25.18
CA PRO A 113 10.75 21.20 -24.83
C PRO A 113 9.28 21.41 -25.18
N LEU A 114 8.79 20.79 -26.28
CA LEU A 114 7.38 20.88 -26.67
C LEU A 114 6.46 20.24 -25.62
N PHE A 115 6.84 19.05 -25.09
CA PHE A 115 6.09 18.41 -24.00
C PHE A 115 6.10 19.26 -22.74
N VAL A 116 7.22 19.91 -22.40
CA VAL A 116 7.28 20.82 -21.25
C VAL A 116 6.32 21.99 -21.44
N ILE A 117 6.31 22.65 -22.60
CA ILE A 117 5.40 23.75 -22.87
C ILE A 117 3.95 23.32 -22.78
N ILE A 118 3.59 22.20 -23.42
CA ILE A 118 2.22 21.66 -23.40
C ILE A 118 1.83 21.29 -21.95
N GLY A 119 2.71 20.61 -21.23
CA GLY A 119 2.47 20.21 -19.85
C GLY A 119 2.24 21.41 -18.92
N VAL A 120 3.07 22.44 -19.01
CA VAL A 120 2.92 23.68 -18.22
C VAL A 120 1.61 24.40 -18.56
N VAL A 121 1.29 24.59 -19.85
CA VAL A 121 0.04 25.23 -20.27
C VAL A 121 -1.19 24.46 -19.76
N LEU A 122 -1.16 23.14 -19.89
CA LEU A 122 -2.23 22.29 -19.36
C LEU A 122 -2.33 22.39 -17.83
N LEU A 123 -1.21 22.36 -17.12
CA LEU A 123 -1.17 22.45 -15.65
C LEU A 123 -1.73 23.79 -15.16
N MET A 124 -1.33 24.90 -15.79
CA MET A 124 -1.82 26.25 -15.44
C MET A 124 -3.29 26.45 -15.77
N SER A 125 -3.82 25.79 -16.82
CA SER A 125 -5.22 25.90 -17.26
C SER A 125 -6.14 24.87 -16.60
N ALA A 126 -5.61 23.84 -15.95
CA ALA A 126 -6.38 22.74 -15.41
C ALA A 126 -7.13 23.12 -14.14
N LYS A 127 -8.47 23.10 -14.20
CA LYS A 127 -9.36 23.28 -13.04
C LYS A 127 -9.77 21.92 -12.39
N GLN A 128 -9.71 20.85 -13.16
CA GLN A 128 -10.09 19.51 -12.72
C GLN A 128 -8.84 18.67 -12.43
N LYS A 129 -8.88 17.87 -11.36
CA LYS A 129 -7.78 16.98 -10.95
C LYS A 129 -7.30 16.10 -12.11
N LYS A 130 -8.20 15.40 -12.80
CA LYS A 130 -7.85 14.52 -13.92
C LYS A 130 -7.06 15.22 -15.03
N ARG A 131 -7.29 16.52 -15.25
CA ARG A 131 -6.52 17.32 -16.22
C ARG A 131 -5.14 17.68 -15.68
N LYS A 132 -5.01 17.87 -14.36
CA LYS A 132 -3.72 18.07 -13.70
C LYS A 132 -2.86 16.81 -13.81
N ASP A 133 -3.43 15.64 -13.51
CA ASP A 133 -2.72 14.35 -13.61
C ASP A 133 -2.19 14.13 -15.04
N ILE A 134 -2.99 14.44 -16.08
CA ILE A 134 -2.55 14.38 -17.49
C ILE A 134 -1.45 15.40 -17.76
N ALA A 135 -1.56 16.62 -17.21
CA ALA A 135 -0.54 17.65 -17.36
C ALA A 135 0.79 17.21 -16.72
N ASP A 136 0.74 16.60 -15.54
CA ASP A 136 1.91 16.09 -14.82
C ASP A 136 2.59 14.95 -15.60
N ILE A 137 1.82 14.04 -16.22
CA ILE A 137 2.37 13.00 -17.11
C ILE A 137 3.13 13.64 -18.28
N ILE A 138 2.52 14.60 -18.97
CA ILE A 138 3.12 15.24 -20.16
C ILE A 138 4.34 16.09 -19.76
N LEU A 139 4.23 16.86 -18.68
CA LEU A 139 5.30 17.69 -18.16
C LEU A 139 6.47 16.83 -17.66
N GLY A 140 6.17 15.80 -16.88
CA GLY A 140 7.17 14.84 -16.37
C GLY A 140 7.92 14.14 -17.49
N PHE A 141 7.21 13.73 -18.53
CA PHE A 141 7.81 13.14 -19.74
C PHE A 141 8.78 14.13 -20.42
N GLY A 142 8.39 15.39 -20.59
CA GLY A 142 9.26 16.41 -21.16
C GLY A 142 10.49 16.70 -20.33
N ILE A 143 10.34 16.86 -19.01
CA ILE A 143 11.46 17.10 -18.07
C ILE A 143 12.41 15.90 -18.04
N LEU A 144 11.90 14.67 -18.08
CA LEU A 144 12.70 13.43 -18.13
C LEU A 144 13.67 13.45 -19.32
N PHE A 145 13.15 13.73 -20.53
CA PHE A 145 14.01 13.76 -21.74
C PHE A 145 14.94 14.97 -21.78
N MET A 146 14.55 16.13 -21.24
CA MET A 146 15.47 17.26 -21.08
C MET A 146 16.63 16.90 -20.14
N GLY A 147 16.33 16.26 -18.99
CA GLY A 147 17.34 15.76 -18.06
C GLY A 147 18.28 14.75 -18.71
N MET A 148 17.76 13.85 -19.53
CA MET A 148 18.53 12.89 -20.30
C MET A 148 19.48 13.59 -21.30
N GLY A 149 18.99 14.58 -22.06
CA GLY A 149 19.80 15.34 -23.00
C GLY A 149 20.94 16.10 -22.33
N ILE A 150 20.66 16.77 -21.19
CA ILE A 150 21.69 17.44 -20.38
C ILE A 150 22.74 16.44 -19.90
N MET A 151 22.31 15.32 -19.34
CA MET A 151 23.20 14.27 -18.84
C MET A 151 24.07 13.69 -19.95
N SER A 152 23.49 13.39 -21.12
CA SER A 152 24.21 12.88 -22.28
C SER A 152 25.28 13.86 -22.77
N SER A 153 24.94 15.14 -22.83
CA SER A 153 25.87 16.21 -23.25
C SER A 153 27.02 16.40 -22.26
N ALA A 154 26.70 16.37 -20.96
CA ALA A 154 27.69 16.51 -19.88
C ALA A 154 28.63 15.29 -19.76
N LEU A 155 28.17 14.09 -20.11
CA LEU A 155 28.99 12.87 -20.08
C LEU A 155 29.98 12.79 -21.23
N LYS A 156 29.80 13.51 -22.33
CA LYS A 156 30.64 13.43 -23.51
C LYS A 156 32.13 13.75 -23.26
N PRO A 157 32.51 14.84 -22.55
CA PRO A 157 33.89 15.12 -22.21
C PRO A 157 34.50 14.09 -21.26
N LEU A 158 33.71 13.49 -20.38
CA LEU A 158 34.15 12.43 -19.45
C LEU A 158 34.45 11.13 -20.22
N ALA A 159 33.62 10.83 -21.19
CA ALA A 159 33.76 9.67 -22.06
C ALA A 159 35.07 9.68 -22.89
N ASP A 160 35.57 10.86 -23.25
CA ASP A 160 36.82 11.05 -23.98
C ASP A 160 38.07 10.98 -23.07
N SER A 161 37.90 10.85 -21.75
CA SER A 161 39.02 10.83 -20.82
C SER A 161 39.76 9.47 -20.82
N PRO A 162 41.12 9.45 -20.76
CA PRO A 162 41.88 8.20 -20.69
C PRO A 162 41.52 7.33 -19.47
N MET A 163 41.22 7.97 -18.33
CA MET A 163 40.83 7.27 -17.12
C MET A 163 39.50 6.51 -17.31
N PHE A 164 38.52 7.10 -17.99
CA PHE A 164 37.25 6.46 -18.30
C PHE A 164 37.44 5.28 -19.26
N SER A 165 38.26 5.47 -20.32
CA SER A 165 38.60 4.40 -21.27
C SER A 165 39.23 3.20 -20.58
N HIS A 166 40.19 3.41 -19.65
CA HIS A 166 40.79 2.34 -18.87
C HIS A 166 39.77 1.59 -18.01
N LEU A 167 38.83 2.31 -17.36
CA LEU A 167 37.76 1.71 -16.57
C LEU A 167 36.83 0.84 -17.43
N ILE A 168 36.45 1.33 -18.62
CA ILE A 168 35.57 0.62 -19.55
C ILE A 168 36.23 -0.66 -20.06
N VAL A 169 37.54 -0.61 -20.38
CA VAL A 169 38.30 -1.80 -20.78
C VAL A 169 38.38 -2.82 -19.63
N ALA A 170 38.68 -2.37 -18.42
CA ALA A 170 38.76 -3.25 -17.26
C ALA A 170 37.40 -3.96 -16.96
N ILE A 171 36.29 -3.25 -17.13
CA ILE A 171 34.93 -3.82 -16.97
C ILE A 171 34.61 -4.77 -18.14
N GLY A 172 35.02 -4.42 -19.38
CA GLY A 172 34.81 -5.25 -20.57
C GLY A 172 35.53 -6.58 -20.51
N ASP A 173 36.71 -6.61 -19.91
CA ASP A 173 37.52 -7.81 -19.75
C ASP A 173 37.06 -8.71 -18.60
N ASN A 174 36.28 -8.17 -17.66
CA ASN A 174 35.82 -8.90 -16.47
C ASN A 174 34.34 -8.69 -16.20
N TRP A 175 33.52 -9.63 -16.64
CA TRP A 175 32.08 -9.59 -16.44
C TRP A 175 31.65 -9.54 -14.95
N LEU A 176 32.46 -10.13 -14.03
CA LEU A 176 32.18 -10.05 -12.58
C LEU A 176 32.31 -8.60 -12.08
N LEU A 177 33.31 -7.86 -12.57
CA LEU A 177 33.48 -6.44 -12.23
C LEU A 177 32.31 -5.62 -12.76
N GLY A 178 31.83 -5.95 -13.96
CA GLY A 178 30.63 -5.32 -14.53
C GLY A 178 29.39 -5.55 -13.65
N ILE A 179 29.11 -6.79 -13.25
CA ILE A 179 28.00 -7.12 -12.35
C ILE A 179 28.13 -6.37 -11.03
N PHE A 180 29.30 -6.38 -10.41
CA PHE A 180 29.54 -5.67 -9.15
C PHE A 180 29.34 -4.16 -9.28
N THR A 181 29.79 -3.56 -10.38
CA THR A 181 29.59 -2.13 -10.68
C THR A 181 28.12 -1.80 -10.78
N GLY A 182 27.34 -2.58 -11.53
CA GLY A 182 25.89 -2.37 -11.66
C GLY A 182 25.15 -2.54 -10.34
N LEU A 183 25.51 -3.57 -9.56
CA LEU A 183 24.97 -3.82 -8.23
C LEU A 183 25.24 -2.63 -7.29
N ALA A 184 26.51 -2.19 -7.20
CA ALA A 184 26.91 -1.12 -6.31
C ALA A 184 26.23 0.22 -6.68
N LEU A 185 26.23 0.58 -7.96
CA LEU A 185 25.58 1.80 -8.43
C LEU A 185 24.07 1.78 -8.14
N THR A 186 23.40 0.67 -8.42
CA THR A 186 21.96 0.57 -8.17
C THR A 186 21.63 0.53 -6.68
N ALA A 187 22.45 -0.13 -5.86
CA ALA A 187 22.27 -0.13 -4.41
C ALA A 187 22.41 1.28 -3.79
N ILE A 188 23.35 2.09 -4.31
CA ILE A 188 23.56 3.48 -3.87
C ILE A 188 22.40 4.38 -4.35
N LEU A 189 22.04 4.29 -5.63
CA LEU A 189 20.96 5.11 -6.22
C LEU A 189 19.56 4.61 -5.83
N GLN A 190 19.45 3.40 -5.31
CA GLN A 190 18.19 2.70 -4.99
C GLN A 190 17.19 2.64 -6.16
N SER A 191 17.69 2.78 -7.40
CA SER A 191 16.91 2.82 -8.63
C SER A 191 17.64 2.21 -9.81
N SER A 192 17.19 1.05 -10.26
CA SER A 192 17.73 0.42 -11.48
C SER A 192 17.36 1.18 -12.74
N SER A 193 16.21 1.86 -12.75
CA SER A 193 15.81 2.72 -13.86
C SER A 193 16.77 3.91 -14.02
N ALA A 194 17.17 4.55 -12.90
CA ALA A 194 18.16 5.62 -12.90
C ALA A 194 19.52 5.11 -13.42
N THR A 195 20.01 3.99 -12.89
CA THR A 195 21.29 3.41 -13.32
C THR A 195 21.28 3.00 -14.80
N THR A 196 20.19 2.37 -15.26
CA THR A 196 20.03 1.98 -16.67
C THR A 196 19.97 3.23 -17.57
N SER A 197 19.35 4.32 -17.13
CA SER A 197 19.30 5.57 -17.88
C SER A 197 20.66 6.25 -17.99
N ILE A 198 21.49 6.18 -16.94
CA ILE A 198 22.89 6.62 -17.01
C ILE A 198 23.66 5.80 -18.06
N LEU A 199 23.45 4.47 -18.10
CA LEU A 199 24.07 3.62 -19.12
C LEU A 199 23.59 3.98 -20.54
N ILE A 200 22.31 4.25 -20.72
CA ILE A 200 21.72 4.71 -21.99
C ILE A 200 22.30 6.08 -22.40
N ALA A 201 22.47 7.00 -21.45
CA ALA A 201 23.09 8.31 -21.69
C ALA A 201 24.57 8.17 -22.06
N LEU A 202 25.33 7.31 -21.38
CA LEU A 202 26.71 6.97 -21.75
C LEU A 202 26.80 6.31 -23.15
N ALA A 203 25.84 5.47 -23.49
CA ALA A 203 25.80 4.84 -24.81
C ALA A 203 25.56 5.88 -25.93
N SER A 204 24.86 6.98 -25.65
CA SER A 204 24.65 8.05 -26.64
C SER A 204 25.97 8.78 -27.02
N THR A 205 26.96 8.76 -26.14
CA THR A 205 28.30 9.34 -26.43
C THR A 205 29.15 8.47 -27.36
N GLY A 206 28.73 7.23 -27.62
CA GLY A 206 29.52 6.25 -28.40
C GLY A 206 30.66 5.58 -27.63
N SER A 207 30.82 5.86 -26.34
CA SER A 207 32.00 5.44 -25.55
C SER A 207 31.87 4.05 -24.95
N ILE A 208 30.66 3.49 -24.91
CA ILE A 208 30.42 2.15 -24.39
C ILE A 208 29.68 1.27 -25.40
N THR A 209 29.96 -0.01 -25.34
CA THR A 209 29.33 -1.02 -26.19
C THR A 209 28.43 -1.93 -25.38
N ILE A 210 27.50 -2.60 -26.06
CA ILE A 210 26.57 -3.53 -25.40
C ILE A 210 27.29 -4.64 -24.63
N ASN A 211 28.46 -5.07 -25.07
CA ASN A 211 29.25 -6.12 -24.41
C ASN A 211 29.71 -5.71 -23.00
N VAL A 212 30.04 -4.41 -22.82
CA VAL A 212 30.38 -3.85 -21.50
C VAL A 212 29.14 -3.63 -20.65
N VAL A 213 28.05 -3.20 -21.26
CA VAL A 213 26.84 -2.84 -20.55
C VAL A 213 26.05 -4.04 -20.02
N LEU A 214 26.06 -5.17 -20.74
CA LEU A 214 25.26 -6.35 -20.33
C LEU A 214 25.58 -6.85 -18.91
N PRO A 215 26.84 -7.07 -18.50
CA PRO A 215 27.13 -7.46 -17.13
C PRO A 215 26.69 -6.41 -16.11
N ILE A 216 26.89 -5.12 -16.41
CA ILE A 216 26.45 -4.03 -15.53
C ILE A 216 24.93 -4.06 -15.37
N LEU A 217 24.18 -4.25 -16.45
CA LEU A 217 22.72 -4.34 -16.45
C LEU A 217 22.21 -5.48 -15.57
N PHE A 218 22.87 -6.66 -15.61
CA PHE A 218 22.55 -7.78 -14.73
C PHE A 218 22.81 -7.44 -13.25
N GLY A 219 23.91 -6.73 -12.99
CA GLY A 219 24.22 -6.19 -11.67
C GLY A 219 23.16 -5.20 -11.18
N CYS A 220 22.64 -4.34 -12.06
CA CYS A 220 21.56 -3.40 -11.71
C CYS A 220 20.30 -4.13 -11.20
N ASN A 221 19.93 -5.24 -11.81
CA ASN A 221 18.78 -6.03 -11.36
C ASN A 221 19.00 -6.65 -9.97
N ILE A 222 20.20 -7.14 -9.68
CA ILE A 222 20.53 -7.62 -8.32
C ILE A 222 20.53 -6.46 -7.32
N GLY A 223 21.07 -5.30 -7.70
CA GLY A 223 21.12 -4.10 -6.86
C GLY A 223 19.75 -3.59 -6.42
N THR A 224 18.71 -3.75 -7.25
CA THR A 224 17.34 -3.39 -6.92
C THR A 224 16.80 -4.14 -5.69
N CYS A 225 17.33 -5.35 -5.42
CA CYS A 225 16.89 -6.16 -4.29
C CYS A 225 17.25 -5.56 -2.93
N VAL A 226 18.25 -4.67 -2.88
CA VAL A 226 18.69 -4.02 -1.64
C VAL A 226 17.56 -3.25 -1.00
N THR A 227 16.74 -2.53 -1.79
CA THR A 227 15.56 -1.79 -1.28
C THR A 227 14.56 -2.72 -0.61
N ALA A 228 14.25 -3.86 -1.25
CA ALA A 228 13.33 -4.85 -0.68
C ALA A 228 13.87 -5.49 0.60
N LEU A 229 15.18 -5.78 0.65
CA LEU A 229 15.82 -6.32 1.84
C LEU A 229 15.79 -5.32 3.01
N ILE A 230 16.11 -4.05 2.75
CA ILE A 230 16.02 -2.98 3.77
C ILE A 230 14.58 -2.83 4.25
N SER A 231 13.61 -2.78 3.35
CA SER A 231 12.19 -2.62 3.72
C SER A 231 11.64 -3.82 4.51
N SER A 232 12.25 -5.00 4.40
CA SER A 232 11.85 -6.17 5.18
C SER A 232 12.36 -6.14 6.62
N ILE A 233 13.31 -5.26 6.98
CA ILE A 233 13.82 -5.13 8.35
C ILE A 233 12.67 -4.74 9.28
N GLY A 234 12.49 -5.47 10.38
CA GLY A 234 11.39 -5.27 11.32
C GLY A 234 10.03 -5.80 10.86
N ALA A 235 9.94 -6.42 9.67
CA ALA A 235 8.73 -7.10 9.21
C ALA A 235 8.64 -8.54 9.74
N ASN A 236 7.51 -9.20 9.50
CA ASN A 236 7.31 -10.60 9.81
C ASN A 236 8.18 -11.52 8.92
N LYS A 237 8.26 -12.80 9.29
CA LYS A 237 9.11 -13.79 8.58
C LYS A 237 8.68 -14.00 7.12
N THR A 238 7.38 -13.92 6.84
CA THR A 238 6.86 -14.09 5.48
C THR A 238 7.25 -12.91 4.58
N ALA A 239 7.30 -11.70 5.10
CA ALA A 239 7.81 -10.51 4.41
C ALA A 239 9.32 -10.62 4.11
N HIS A 240 10.13 -11.09 5.08
CA HIS A 240 11.55 -11.42 4.83
C HIS A 240 11.73 -12.47 3.72
N LYS A 241 10.85 -13.50 3.70
CA LYS A 241 10.87 -14.52 2.65
C LYS A 241 10.55 -13.93 1.27
N ALA A 242 9.63 -12.96 1.19
CA ALA A 242 9.31 -12.27 -0.07
C ALA A 242 10.51 -11.47 -0.60
N ALA A 243 11.21 -10.71 0.26
CA ALA A 243 12.44 -10.01 -0.10
C ALA A 243 13.56 -10.97 -0.54
N ALA A 244 13.71 -12.10 0.13
CA ALA A 244 14.68 -13.14 -0.24
C ALA A 244 14.34 -13.78 -1.60
N ILE A 245 13.06 -13.97 -1.93
CA ILE A 245 12.63 -14.46 -3.26
C ILE A 245 13.01 -13.44 -4.33
N HIS A 246 12.85 -12.13 -4.09
CA HIS A 246 13.29 -11.09 -5.03
C HIS A 246 14.79 -11.19 -5.33
N LEU A 247 15.62 -11.30 -4.29
CA LEU A 247 17.06 -11.49 -4.45
C LEU A 247 17.37 -12.78 -5.22
N MET A 248 16.74 -13.90 -4.82
CA MET A 248 16.97 -15.20 -5.46
C MET A 248 16.58 -15.18 -6.93
N PHE A 249 15.46 -14.54 -7.31
CA PHE A 249 15.03 -14.39 -8.69
C PHE A 249 16.09 -13.68 -9.54
N ASN A 250 16.60 -12.52 -9.08
CA ASN A 250 17.57 -11.73 -9.83
C ASN A 250 18.94 -12.41 -9.90
N VAL A 251 19.37 -13.07 -8.82
CA VAL A 251 20.62 -13.84 -8.81
C VAL A 251 20.54 -15.05 -9.75
N LEU A 252 19.46 -15.84 -9.66
CA LEU A 252 19.27 -17.00 -10.55
C LEU A 252 19.12 -16.57 -12.01
N GLY A 253 18.36 -15.50 -12.29
CA GLY A 253 18.25 -14.93 -13.62
C GLY A 253 19.61 -14.53 -14.18
N THR A 254 20.44 -13.85 -13.39
CA THR A 254 21.81 -13.49 -13.78
C THR A 254 22.66 -14.72 -14.04
N LEU A 255 22.65 -15.72 -13.18
CA LEU A 255 23.41 -16.96 -13.35
C LEU A 255 23.02 -17.72 -14.62
N ILE A 256 21.72 -17.76 -14.94
CA ILE A 256 21.22 -18.38 -16.19
C ILE A 256 21.77 -17.64 -17.41
N PHE A 257 21.87 -16.31 -17.37
CA PHE A 257 22.26 -15.51 -18.54
C PHE A 257 23.78 -15.31 -18.70
N ILE A 258 24.61 -15.54 -17.67
CA ILE A 258 26.06 -15.43 -17.78
C ILE A 258 26.63 -16.21 -18.99
N PRO A 259 26.25 -17.49 -19.23
CA PRO A 259 26.77 -18.23 -20.42
C PRO A 259 26.27 -17.65 -21.75
N PHE A 260 25.19 -16.86 -21.73
CA PHE A 260 24.54 -16.30 -22.91
C PHE A 260 24.87 -14.82 -23.16
N LEU A 261 25.86 -14.23 -22.46
CA LEU A 261 26.26 -12.83 -22.64
C LEU A 261 26.55 -12.49 -24.10
N LYS A 262 27.43 -13.28 -24.77
CA LYS A 262 27.78 -13.06 -26.18
C LYS A 262 26.59 -13.31 -27.13
N PRO A 263 25.84 -14.43 -27.03
CA PRO A 263 24.62 -14.63 -27.82
C PRO A 263 23.58 -13.52 -27.66
N LEU A 264 23.35 -13.03 -26.44
CA LEU A 264 22.42 -11.93 -26.18
C LEU A 264 22.91 -10.62 -26.80
N ALA A 265 24.22 -10.31 -26.69
CA ALA A 265 24.81 -9.14 -27.33
C ALA A 265 24.60 -9.17 -28.85
N HIS A 266 24.88 -10.29 -29.50
CA HIS A 266 24.64 -10.46 -30.94
C HIS A 266 23.15 -10.33 -31.33
N LEU A 267 22.27 -10.91 -30.51
CA LEU A 267 20.83 -10.82 -30.76
C LEU A 267 20.36 -9.36 -30.78
N VAL A 268 20.70 -8.59 -29.74
CA VAL A 268 20.24 -7.18 -29.65
C VAL A 268 20.91 -6.26 -30.64
N GLN A 269 22.18 -6.57 -31.03
CA GLN A 269 22.86 -5.87 -32.12
C GLN A 269 22.16 -6.10 -33.46
N ASN A 270 21.71 -7.31 -33.74
CA ASN A 270 20.95 -7.62 -34.94
C ASN A 270 19.55 -7.00 -34.94
N MET A 271 18.92 -6.90 -33.75
CA MET A 271 17.59 -6.24 -33.61
C MET A 271 17.65 -4.72 -33.82
N SER A 272 18.77 -4.10 -33.42
CA SER A 272 18.92 -2.63 -33.45
C SER A 272 20.37 -2.27 -33.90
N PRO A 273 20.69 -2.44 -35.18
CA PRO A 273 22.03 -2.17 -35.69
C PRO A 273 22.44 -0.72 -35.49
N GLY A 274 23.61 -0.50 -34.88
CA GLY A 274 24.17 0.85 -34.68
C GLY A 274 23.54 1.69 -33.57
N ASP A 275 22.45 1.22 -32.93
CA ASP A 275 21.78 1.95 -31.87
C ASP A 275 21.98 1.23 -30.51
N VAL A 276 23.07 1.56 -29.83
CA VAL A 276 23.42 0.95 -28.52
C VAL A 276 22.40 1.26 -27.44
N GLN A 277 21.76 2.43 -27.46
CA GLN A 277 20.72 2.79 -26.50
C GLN A 277 19.53 1.82 -26.60
N ARG A 278 19.07 1.55 -27.82
CA ARG A 278 17.99 0.60 -28.08
C ARG A 278 18.41 -0.84 -27.78
N GLN A 279 19.68 -1.20 -28.04
CA GLN A 279 20.24 -2.51 -27.68
C GLN A 279 20.17 -2.74 -26.17
N ILE A 280 20.49 -1.73 -25.35
CA ILE A 280 20.41 -1.80 -23.88
C ILE A 280 18.96 -2.03 -23.43
N ALA A 281 18.00 -1.26 -23.95
CA ALA A 281 16.60 -1.41 -23.61
C ALA A 281 16.05 -2.80 -24.01
N ASN A 282 16.41 -3.28 -25.22
CA ASN A 282 16.01 -4.61 -25.70
C ASN A 282 16.62 -5.72 -24.85
N ALA A 283 17.91 -5.60 -24.48
CA ALA A 283 18.59 -6.56 -23.62
C ALA A 283 17.92 -6.63 -22.23
N HIS A 284 17.58 -5.48 -21.66
CA HIS A 284 16.89 -5.40 -20.38
C HIS A 284 15.54 -6.10 -20.44
N THR A 285 14.75 -5.86 -21.49
CA THR A 285 13.45 -6.50 -21.69
C THR A 285 13.60 -8.02 -21.90
N ILE A 286 14.49 -8.45 -22.81
CA ILE A 286 14.70 -9.88 -23.11
C ILE A 286 15.14 -10.63 -21.86
N PHE A 287 16.09 -10.07 -21.09
CA PHE A 287 16.57 -10.66 -19.86
C PHE A 287 15.41 -10.86 -18.85
N ASN A 288 14.68 -9.79 -18.51
CA ASN A 288 13.63 -9.89 -17.49
C ASN A 288 12.45 -10.76 -17.91
N VAL A 289 12.00 -10.66 -19.16
CA VAL A 289 10.90 -11.49 -19.70
C VAL A 289 11.33 -12.97 -19.74
N THR A 290 12.51 -13.28 -20.25
CA THR A 290 12.99 -14.66 -20.36
C THR A 290 13.24 -15.27 -18.97
N ALA A 291 13.89 -14.51 -18.06
CA ALA A 291 14.07 -14.95 -16.68
C ALA A 291 12.73 -15.24 -16.00
N THR A 292 11.71 -14.39 -16.20
CA THR A 292 10.35 -14.59 -15.67
C THR A 292 9.71 -15.86 -16.27
N ILE A 293 9.77 -16.07 -17.58
CA ILE A 293 9.22 -17.26 -18.23
C ILE A 293 9.86 -18.54 -17.69
N ILE A 294 11.17 -18.53 -17.43
CA ILE A 294 11.90 -19.71 -16.92
C ILE A 294 11.63 -19.92 -15.42
N LEU A 295 11.61 -18.84 -14.62
CA LEU A 295 11.59 -18.95 -13.16
C LEU A 295 10.18 -18.98 -12.55
N VAL A 296 9.15 -18.49 -13.24
CA VAL A 296 7.75 -18.57 -12.75
C VAL A 296 7.31 -20.02 -12.53
N PRO A 297 7.50 -20.96 -13.47
CA PRO A 297 7.19 -22.37 -13.22
C PRO A 297 8.01 -22.99 -12.06
N LEU A 298 9.19 -22.44 -11.78
CA LEU A 298 10.09 -22.87 -10.71
C LEU A 298 9.85 -22.15 -9.38
N SER A 299 8.92 -21.21 -9.33
CA SER A 299 8.65 -20.38 -8.15
C SER A 299 8.35 -21.20 -6.89
N LYS A 300 7.64 -22.33 -7.02
CA LYS A 300 7.39 -23.28 -5.91
C LYS A 300 8.68 -23.81 -5.26
N TYR A 301 9.71 -24.06 -6.07
CA TYR A 301 11.02 -24.52 -5.56
C TYR A 301 11.77 -23.39 -4.88
N MET A 302 11.68 -22.17 -5.44
CA MET A 302 12.27 -20.98 -4.82
C MET A 302 11.64 -20.73 -3.44
N ILE A 303 10.32 -20.80 -3.34
CA ILE A 303 9.58 -20.69 -2.06
C ILE A 303 10.03 -21.79 -1.09
N MET A 304 10.16 -23.03 -1.56
CA MET A 304 10.62 -24.14 -0.72
C MET A 304 12.04 -23.91 -0.18
N ILE A 305 12.96 -23.43 -1.00
CA ILE A 305 14.33 -23.09 -0.60
C ILE A 305 14.32 -21.99 0.45
N VAL A 306 13.60 -20.89 0.19
CA VAL A 306 13.51 -19.76 1.10
C VAL A 306 12.86 -20.14 2.44
N ASN A 307 11.82 -20.98 2.43
CA ASN A 307 11.22 -21.51 3.65
C ASN A 307 12.18 -22.39 4.46
N LYS A 308 13.13 -23.08 3.80
CA LYS A 308 14.17 -23.86 4.47
C LYS A 308 15.28 -22.98 5.05
N LEU A 309 15.61 -21.87 4.39
CA LEU A 309 16.63 -20.91 4.83
C LEU A 309 16.12 -20.03 5.98
N ILE A 310 14.91 -19.49 5.83
CA ILE A 310 14.26 -18.62 6.82
C ILE A 310 13.20 -19.46 7.55
N LYS A 311 13.62 -20.08 8.66
CA LYS A 311 12.77 -20.98 9.46
C LYS A 311 11.81 -20.20 10.35
N GLY A 312 10.65 -20.79 10.59
CA GLY A 312 9.57 -20.32 11.47
C GLY A 312 8.36 -19.86 10.69
N GLU A 313 7.22 -19.92 11.36
CA GLU A 313 5.95 -19.34 10.93
C GLU A 313 5.76 -18.04 11.71
N ASP A 314 4.93 -17.14 11.17
CA ASP A 314 4.54 -15.95 11.90
C ASP A 314 3.60 -16.39 13.03
N GLU A 315 3.84 -15.91 14.24
CA GLU A 315 2.96 -16.17 15.37
C GLU A 315 1.57 -15.59 15.06
N VAL A 316 0.53 -16.41 15.23
CA VAL A 316 -0.86 -16.04 15.01
C VAL A 316 -1.30 -15.12 16.15
N GLU A 317 -1.98 -14.03 15.82
CA GLU A 317 -2.50 -12.96 16.67
C GLU A 317 -1.45 -12.00 17.26
N VAL A 318 -1.05 -11.06 16.40
CA VAL A 318 -0.51 -9.79 16.90
C VAL A 318 -1.69 -9.00 17.48
N LEU A 319 -1.63 -8.70 18.77
CA LEU A 319 -2.47 -7.68 19.43
C LEU A 319 -2.08 -6.31 18.83
N GLY A 320 -2.66 -5.95 17.69
CA GLY A 320 -2.33 -4.71 17.00
C GLY A 320 -2.90 -4.63 15.58
N PRO A 321 -2.51 -3.60 14.82
CA PRO A 321 -2.99 -3.38 13.46
C PRO A 321 -2.57 -4.51 12.52
N LYS A 322 -3.47 -4.85 11.58
CA LYS A 322 -3.28 -5.93 10.61
C LYS A 322 -3.06 -5.41 9.20
N TYR A 323 -3.79 -4.37 8.82
CA TYR A 323 -3.87 -3.91 7.43
C TYR A 323 -2.97 -2.70 7.17
N ILE A 324 -2.70 -1.86 8.16
CA ILE A 324 -1.84 -0.69 8.04
C ILE A 324 -0.37 -1.05 8.27
N ASP A 325 0.50 -0.47 7.45
CA ASP A 325 1.96 -0.65 7.50
C ASP A 325 2.63 0.59 6.90
N ASP A 326 3.64 1.14 7.58
CA ASP A 326 4.33 2.36 7.17
C ASP A 326 4.96 2.26 5.76
N ARG A 327 5.27 1.05 5.28
CA ARG A 327 5.79 0.81 3.93
C ARG A 327 4.77 1.14 2.84
N LEU A 328 3.48 1.11 3.17
CA LEU A 328 2.40 1.44 2.23
C LEU A 328 2.26 2.95 2.01
N LEU A 329 2.86 3.79 2.88
CA LEU A 329 2.87 5.24 2.73
C LEU A 329 3.61 5.72 1.47
N GLU A 330 4.47 4.88 0.88
CA GLU A 330 5.07 5.16 -0.44
C GLU A 330 4.02 5.19 -1.56
N THR A 331 2.83 4.62 -1.31
CA THR A 331 1.70 4.58 -2.26
C THR A 331 0.43 5.03 -1.53
N PRO A 332 0.20 6.36 -1.39
CA PRO A 332 -0.84 6.92 -0.52
C PRO A 332 -2.26 6.42 -0.83
N VAL A 333 -2.59 6.20 -2.10
CA VAL A 333 -3.88 5.66 -2.54
C VAL A 333 -4.14 4.28 -1.93
N ILE A 334 -3.10 3.43 -1.88
CA ILE A 334 -3.19 2.09 -1.31
C ILE A 334 -3.25 2.16 0.21
N ALA A 335 -2.41 3.02 0.81
CA ALA A 335 -2.39 3.26 2.25
C ALA A 335 -3.77 3.68 2.76
N ALA A 336 -4.45 4.61 2.08
CA ALA A 336 -5.81 5.04 2.40
C ALA A 336 -6.83 3.89 2.37
N GLY A 337 -6.74 3.02 1.36
CA GLY A 337 -7.58 1.82 1.29
C GLY A 337 -7.31 0.80 2.40
N GLN A 338 -6.09 0.70 2.90
CA GLN A 338 -5.78 -0.19 4.02
C GLN A 338 -6.23 0.39 5.37
N VAL A 339 -6.18 1.71 5.53
CA VAL A 339 -6.80 2.40 6.67
C VAL A 339 -8.29 2.08 6.75
N GLN A 340 -9.03 2.18 5.65
CA GLN A 340 -10.45 1.82 5.60
C GLN A 340 -10.70 0.39 6.07
N LYS A 341 -9.86 -0.58 5.65
CA LYS A 341 -9.97 -1.97 6.09
C LYS A 341 -9.67 -2.16 7.57
N GLU A 342 -8.68 -1.45 8.11
CA GLU A 342 -8.36 -1.53 9.54
C GLU A 342 -9.49 -0.91 10.39
N THR A 343 -10.05 0.22 9.95
CA THR A 343 -11.20 0.86 10.59
C THR A 343 -12.44 -0.05 10.57
N LEU A 344 -12.71 -0.74 9.45
CA LEU A 344 -13.76 -1.75 9.37
C LEU A 344 -13.53 -2.93 10.32
N ARG A 345 -12.26 -3.38 10.47
CA ARG A 345 -11.92 -4.42 11.43
C ARG A 345 -12.20 -3.98 12.86
N MET A 346 -11.86 -2.73 13.20
CA MET A 346 -12.13 -2.12 14.51
C MET A 346 -13.63 -2.04 14.77
N ALA A 347 -14.44 -1.56 13.80
CA ALA A 347 -15.90 -1.47 13.91
C ALA A 347 -16.56 -2.84 14.09
N ASN A 348 -16.13 -3.85 13.31
CA ASN A 348 -16.62 -5.22 13.47
C ASN A 348 -16.24 -5.82 14.84
N LYS A 349 -15.09 -5.44 15.39
CA LYS A 349 -14.67 -5.88 16.73
C LYS A 349 -15.52 -5.23 17.82
N ALA A 350 -15.88 -3.95 17.71
CA ALA A 350 -16.78 -3.28 18.62
C ALA A 350 -18.20 -3.90 18.58
N LYS A 351 -18.70 -4.23 17.39
CA LYS A 351 -19.97 -4.94 17.21
C LYS A 351 -19.95 -6.34 17.85
N GLU A 352 -18.89 -7.15 17.58
CA GLU A 352 -18.70 -8.46 18.21
C GLU A 352 -18.67 -8.32 19.75
N ASN A 353 -18.04 -7.27 20.24
CA ASN A 353 -17.92 -7.01 21.67
C ASN A 353 -19.27 -6.71 22.31
N LEU A 354 -20.14 -5.96 21.62
CA LEU A 354 -21.53 -5.73 22.05
C LEU A 354 -22.33 -7.04 22.10
N GLU A 355 -22.20 -7.92 21.12
CA GLU A 355 -22.84 -9.25 21.12
C GLU A 355 -22.41 -10.08 22.33
N ILE A 356 -21.09 -10.10 22.63
CA ILE A 356 -20.53 -10.83 23.77
C ILE A 356 -21.02 -10.22 25.09
N SER A 357 -21.03 -8.88 25.21
CA SER A 357 -21.49 -8.17 26.41
C SER A 357 -22.97 -8.46 26.68
N MET A 358 -23.79 -8.42 25.64
CA MET A 358 -25.22 -8.71 25.78
C MET A 358 -25.48 -10.19 26.12
N LYS A 359 -24.67 -11.11 25.57
CA LYS A 359 -24.71 -12.52 25.94
C LYS A 359 -24.32 -12.73 27.41
N ALA A 360 -23.26 -12.05 27.89
CA ALA A 360 -22.86 -12.07 29.28
C ALA A 360 -23.99 -11.61 30.21
N PHE A 361 -24.67 -10.51 29.82
CA PHE A 361 -25.80 -9.96 30.57
C PHE A 361 -26.98 -10.92 30.66
N LYS A 362 -27.36 -11.59 29.56
CA LYS A 362 -28.48 -12.54 29.52
C LYS A 362 -28.19 -13.82 30.29
N GLU A 363 -26.98 -14.36 30.14
CA GLU A 363 -26.59 -15.63 30.74
C GLU A 363 -26.04 -15.51 32.16
N ASN A 364 -25.89 -14.29 32.71
CA ASN A 364 -25.23 -14.01 34.00
C ASN A 364 -23.81 -14.60 34.04
N ASN A 365 -23.05 -14.43 32.95
CA ASN A 365 -21.76 -15.09 32.76
C ASN A 365 -20.62 -14.07 32.87
N ASP A 366 -19.98 -13.99 34.03
CA ASP A 366 -18.84 -13.13 34.32
C ASP A 366 -17.57 -13.49 33.52
N SER A 367 -17.43 -14.75 33.10
CA SER A 367 -16.29 -15.14 32.27
C SER A 367 -16.29 -14.49 30.87
N LEU A 368 -17.46 -14.18 30.33
CA LEU A 368 -17.60 -13.45 29.08
C LEU A 368 -17.24 -11.97 29.24
N VAL A 369 -17.45 -11.39 30.41
CA VAL A 369 -17.07 -10.00 30.70
C VAL A 369 -15.55 -9.81 30.55
N LYS A 370 -14.74 -10.78 30.99
CA LYS A 370 -13.29 -10.72 30.78
C LYS A 370 -12.93 -10.64 29.29
N LYS A 371 -13.67 -11.38 28.44
CA LYS A 371 -13.46 -11.32 26.97
C LYS A 371 -13.84 -9.94 26.40
N VAL A 372 -14.87 -9.28 26.98
CA VAL A 372 -15.22 -7.91 26.59
C VAL A 372 -14.06 -6.95 26.87
N TYR A 373 -13.47 -6.99 28.06
CA TYR A 373 -12.32 -6.15 28.41
C TYR A 373 -11.07 -6.44 27.55
N ASP A 374 -10.82 -7.71 27.19
CA ASP A 374 -9.69 -8.05 26.35
C ASP A 374 -9.90 -7.57 24.91
N ASN A 375 -11.15 -7.59 24.40
CA ASN A 375 -11.49 -7.00 23.10
C ASN A 375 -11.40 -5.47 23.12
N GLU A 376 -11.80 -4.82 24.25
CA GLU A 376 -11.72 -3.36 24.40
C GLU A 376 -10.27 -2.86 24.35
N LYS A 377 -9.35 -3.57 25.01
CA LYS A 377 -7.90 -3.27 24.87
C LYS A 377 -7.44 -3.30 23.42
N LEU A 378 -7.96 -4.25 22.62
CA LEU A 378 -7.62 -4.32 21.20
C LEU A 378 -8.22 -3.14 20.42
N ILE A 379 -9.46 -2.72 20.73
CA ILE A 379 -10.12 -1.56 20.10
C ILE A 379 -9.27 -0.30 20.36
N ASN A 380 -8.83 -0.08 21.61
CA ASN A 380 -7.98 1.06 21.99
C ASN A 380 -6.62 1.05 21.29
N ILE A 381 -5.96 -0.12 21.18
CA ILE A 381 -4.71 -0.27 20.41
C ILE A 381 -4.93 0.05 18.93
N LEU A 382 -6.07 -0.34 18.36
CA LEU A 382 -6.40 -0.06 16.96
C LEU A 382 -6.69 1.42 16.74
N GLU A 383 -7.42 2.06 17.65
CA GLU A 383 -7.67 3.51 17.64
C GLU A 383 -6.35 4.29 17.57
N GLU A 384 -5.45 4.05 18.54
CA GLU A 384 -4.14 4.71 18.61
C GLU A 384 -3.32 4.45 17.33
N SER A 385 -3.23 3.20 16.89
CA SER A 385 -2.45 2.81 15.71
C SER A 385 -3.00 3.43 14.42
N ILE A 386 -4.33 3.44 14.23
CA ILE A 386 -4.97 4.04 13.05
C ILE A 386 -4.77 5.55 13.07
N THR A 387 -4.96 6.18 14.21
CA THR A 387 -4.79 7.64 14.39
C THR A 387 -3.36 8.07 14.08
N GLU A 388 -2.34 7.37 14.63
CA GLU A 388 -0.94 7.65 14.29
C GLU A 388 -0.66 7.48 12.80
N TYR A 389 -1.21 6.44 12.19
CA TYR A 389 -1.03 6.18 10.76
C TYR A 389 -1.72 7.24 9.89
N LEU A 390 -2.91 7.70 10.26
CA LEU A 390 -3.62 8.80 9.60
C LEU A 390 -2.81 10.10 9.65
N VAL A 391 -2.15 10.41 10.78
CA VAL A 391 -1.24 11.56 10.89
C VAL A 391 -0.05 11.46 9.94
N LYS A 392 0.50 10.26 9.73
CA LYS A 392 1.58 10.04 8.76
C LYS A 392 1.06 10.17 7.33
N LEU A 393 -0.08 9.55 7.03
CA LEU A 393 -0.71 9.56 5.72
C LEU A 393 -1.15 10.96 5.29
N SER A 394 -1.63 11.81 6.21
CA SER A 394 -2.02 13.20 5.92
C SER A 394 -0.87 14.10 5.47
N LYS A 395 0.39 13.69 5.71
CA LYS A 395 1.59 14.39 5.25
C LYS A 395 2.04 13.96 3.84
N CYS A 396 1.44 12.91 3.31
CA CYS A 396 1.70 12.45 1.95
C CYS A 396 0.92 13.31 0.93
N ASP A 397 1.27 13.19 -0.34
CA ASP A 397 0.57 13.87 -1.42
C ASP A 397 -0.73 13.13 -1.76
N LEU A 398 -1.83 13.58 -1.15
CA LEU A 398 -3.14 12.97 -1.23
C LEU A 398 -4.01 13.65 -2.30
N SER A 399 -4.85 12.86 -2.96
CA SER A 399 -5.94 13.41 -3.74
C SER A 399 -7.02 14.03 -2.84
N ALA A 400 -7.92 14.83 -3.41
CA ALA A 400 -9.05 15.37 -2.65
C ALA A 400 -9.93 14.25 -2.04
N LYS A 401 -10.10 13.13 -2.76
CA LYS A 401 -10.86 11.98 -2.25
C LYS A 401 -10.15 11.33 -1.06
N GLU A 402 -8.84 11.04 -1.18
CA GLU A 402 -8.09 10.46 -0.06
C GLU A 402 -7.97 11.42 1.12
N SER A 403 -7.81 12.72 0.87
CA SER A 403 -7.77 13.73 1.95
C SER A 403 -9.07 13.79 2.73
N ASN A 404 -10.22 13.74 2.03
CA ASN A 404 -11.53 13.67 2.68
C ASN A 404 -11.70 12.36 3.46
N LEU A 405 -11.31 11.22 2.87
CA LEU A 405 -11.35 9.93 3.56
C LEU A 405 -10.50 9.94 4.84
N VAL A 406 -9.28 10.49 4.79
CA VAL A 406 -8.40 10.62 5.96
C VAL A 406 -9.06 11.49 7.03
N ALA A 407 -9.62 12.65 6.64
CA ALA A 407 -10.26 13.58 7.56
C ALA A 407 -11.48 12.96 8.27
N SER A 408 -12.36 12.30 7.52
CA SER A 408 -13.54 11.64 8.09
C SER A 408 -13.17 10.44 8.96
N THR A 409 -12.12 9.69 8.57
CA THR A 409 -11.72 8.49 9.32
C THR A 409 -11.22 8.84 10.72
N PHE A 410 -10.64 10.02 10.97
CA PHE A 410 -10.32 10.47 12.34
C PHE A 410 -11.56 10.52 13.24
N HIS A 411 -12.67 11.03 12.75
CA HIS A 411 -13.94 11.08 13.49
C HIS A 411 -14.53 9.68 13.67
N ILE A 412 -14.57 8.89 12.59
CA ILE A 412 -15.10 7.53 12.59
C ILE A 412 -14.40 6.64 13.62
N VAL A 413 -13.06 6.69 13.67
CA VAL A 413 -12.25 5.89 14.61
C VAL A 413 -12.57 6.25 16.06
N THR A 414 -12.72 7.55 16.34
CA THR A 414 -13.12 8.04 17.67
C THR A 414 -14.53 7.57 18.04
N ASP A 415 -15.50 7.64 17.12
CA ASP A 415 -16.86 7.16 17.39
C ASP A 415 -16.91 5.64 17.61
N ILE A 416 -16.07 4.85 16.91
CA ILE A 416 -15.97 3.39 17.14
C ILE A 416 -15.38 3.09 18.52
N GLU A 417 -14.38 3.84 18.97
CA GLU A 417 -13.83 3.71 20.33
C GLU A 417 -14.89 4.03 21.37
N ARG A 418 -15.67 5.10 21.19
CA ARG A 418 -16.78 5.43 22.08
C ARG A 418 -17.86 4.34 22.14
N ILE A 419 -18.13 3.67 21.01
CA ILE A 419 -18.99 2.48 21.00
C ILE A 419 -18.39 1.40 21.91
N GLY A 420 -17.10 1.15 21.84
CA GLY A 420 -16.37 0.22 22.69
C GLY A 420 -16.50 0.56 24.19
N ASP A 421 -16.27 1.83 24.57
CA ASP A 421 -16.45 2.34 25.91
C ASP A 421 -17.86 2.05 26.47
N HIS A 422 -18.90 2.31 25.68
CA HIS A 422 -20.27 2.02 26.08
C HIS A 422 -20.56 0.52 26.20
N VAL A 423 -19.91 -0.31 25.39
CA VAL A 423 -19.98 -1.78 25.52
C VAL A 423 -19.29 -2.25 26.80
N GLU A 424 -18.16 -1.66 27.19
CA GLU A 424 -17.49 -1.93 28.45
C GLU A 424 -18.39 -1.56 29.64
N ASN A 425 -19.06 -0.39 29.60
CA ASN A 425 -20.04 -0.01 30.61
C ASN A 425 -21.17 -1.05 30.75
N ILE A 426 -21.69 -1.62 29.64
CA ILE A 426 -22.69 -2.70 29.69
C ILE A 426 -22.12 -3.96 30.37
N ALA A 427 -20.85 -4.25 30.16
CA ALA A 427 -20.17 -5.36 30.84
C ALA A 427 -20.03 -5.12 32.35
N ASP A 428 -19.73 -3.89 32.77
CA ASP A 428 -19.71 -3.48 34.18
C ASP A 428 -21.09 -3.65 34.85
N LEU A 429 -22.14 -3.19 34.16
CA LEU A 429 -23.52 -3.41 34.62
C LEU A 429 -23.86 -4.91 34.74
N THR A 430 -23.28 -5.76 33.90
CA THR A 430 -23.42 -7.21 33.99
C THR A 430 -22.80 -7.75 35.29
N LEU A 431 -21.58 -7.28 35.66
CA LEU A 431 -20.95 -7.69 36.93
C LEU A 431 -21.78 -7.26 38.13
N GLU A 432 -22.34 -6.06 38.12
CA GLU A 432 -23.22 -5.58 39.17
C GLU A 432 -24.50 -6.43 39.28
N LYS A 433 -25.11 -6.77 38.13
CA LYS A 433 -26.29 -7.65 38.06
C LYS A 433 -25.99 -9.01 38.67
N VAL A 434 -24.87 -9.64 38.28
CA VAL A 434 -24.46 -10.95 38.79
C VAL A 434 -24.11 -10.89 40.27
N GLY A 435 -23.28 -9.92 40.68
CA GLY A 435 -22.85 -9.76 42.07
C GLY A 435 -23.99 -9.55 43.09
N ARG A 436 -25.07 -8.97 42.64
CA ARG A 436 -26.28 -8.69 43.47
C ARG A 436 -27.44 -9.65 43.20
N ASN A 437 -27.28 -10.60 42.26
CA ASN A 437 -28.33 -11.55 41.85
C ASN A 437 -29.66 -10.86 41.44
N LEU A 438 -29.53 -9.79 40.64
CA LEU A 438 -30.67 -9.00 40.19
C LEU A 438 -31.53 -9.76 39.18
N LYS A 439 -32.85 -9.56 39.25
CA LYS A 439 -33.80 -10.20 38.35
C LYS A 439 -34.71 -9.16 37.73
N TYR A 440 -34.87 -9.23 36.43
CA TYR A 440 -35.78 -8.38 35.67
C TYR A 440 -37.09 -9.11 35.36
N SER A 441 -38.17 -8.36 35.22
CA SER A 441 -39.44 -8.90 34.72
C SER A 441 -39.33 -9.28 33.24
N ASP A 442 -40.21 -10.18 32.77
CA ASP A 442 -40.29 -10.57 31.37
C ASP A 442 -40.50 -9.37 30.42
N GLU A 443 -41.25 -8.37 30.88
CA GLU A 443 -41.48 -7.12 30.13
C GLU A 443 -40.17 -6.33 30.01
N ALA A 444 -39.43 -6.15 31.10
CA ALA A 444 -38.15 -5.44 31.07
C ALA A 444 -37.11 -6.15 30.18
N LEU A 445 -37.07 -7.48 30.19
CA LEU A 445 -36.18 -8.25 29.30
C LEU A 445 -36.57 -8.08 27.82
N LYS A 446 -37.87 -8.02 27.49
CA LYS A 446 -38.32 -7.75 26.11
C LYS A 446 -37.96 -6.33 25.66
N GLU A 447 -38.07 -5.33 26.56
CA GLU A 447 -37.67 -3.95 26.29
C GLU A 447 -36.16 -3.87 26.01
N ILE A 448 -35.32 -4.56 26.81
CA ILE A 448 -33.86 -4.67 26.60
C ILE A 448 -33.54 -5.35 25.26
N ASP A 449 -34.23 -6.46 24.96
CA ASP A 449 -33.99 -7.19 23.70
C ASP A 449 -34.39 -6.35 22.47
N TYR A 450 -35.44 -5.55 22.59
CA TYR A 450 -35.88 -4.67 21.50
C TYR A 450 -34.87 -3.56 21.22
N ILE A 451 -34.42 -2.82 22.26
CA ILE A 451 -33.47 -1.71 22.08
C ILE A 451 -32.13 -2.23 21.61
N TYR A 452 -31.61 -3.34 22.15
CA TYR A 452 -30.42 -4.04 21.66
C TYR A 452 -30.55 -4.39 20.18
N GLY A 453 -31.68 -4.95 19.75
CA GLY A 453 -31.94 -5.28 18.36
C GLY A 453 -31.94 -4.07 17.42
N GLN A 454 -32.40 -2.89 17.87
CA GLN A 454 -32.30 -1.66 17.08
C GLN A 454 -30.86 -1.14 17.04
N THR A 455 -30.11 -1.18 18.15
CA THR A 455 -28.72 -0.79 18.23
C THR A 455 -27.84 -1.66 17.29
N MET A 456 -28.07 -2.98 17.26
CA MET A 456 -27.39 -3.87 16.31
C MET A 456 -27.66 -3.52 14.85
N LYS A 457 -28.91 -3.17 14.51
CA LYS A 457 -29.26 -2.70 13.16
C LYS A 457 -28.56 -1.39 12.80
N ALA A 458 -28.46 -0.46 13.76
CA ALA A 458 -27.70 0.77 13.54
C ALA A 458 -26.24 0.47 13.20
N LEU A 459 -25.59 -0.42 13.94
CA LEU A 459 -24.21 -0.84 13.67
C LEU A 459 -24.08 -1.55 12.31
N ASP A 460 -25.04 -2.42 11.94
CA ASP A 460 -25.02 -3.10 10.64
C ASP A 460 -25.08 -2.09 9.49
N ILE A 461 -26.05 -1.18 9.50
CA ILE A 461 -26.19 -0.11 8.49
C ILE A 461 -24.90 0.70 8.38
N THR A 462 -24.35 1.11 9.51
CA THR A 462 -23.16 1.95 9.56
C THR A 462 -21.92 1.23 9.02
N ILE A 463 -21.69 -0.03 9.42
CA ILE A 463 -20.56 -0.84 8.97
C ILE A 463 -20.68 -1.14 7.47
N ASP A 464 -21.87 -1.54 7.01
CA ASP A 464 -22.10 -1.89 5.60
C ASP A 464 -22.02 -0.66 4.70
N SER A 465 -22.57 0.48 5.11
CA SER A 465 -22.49 1.73 4.36
C SER A 465 -21.04 2.25 4.27
N TYR A 466 -20.26 2.16 5.34
CA TYR A 466 -18.84 2.53 5.33
C TYR A 466 -18.01 1.57 4.47
N ALA A 467 -18.30 0.26 4.53
CA ALA A 467 -17.60 -0.74 3.72
C ALA A 467 -17.80 -0.55 2.21
N ASN A 468 -18.99 -0.14 1.80
CA ASN A 468 -19.42 -0.05 0.41
C ASN A 468 -19.47 1.40 -0.13
N GLU A 469 -19.12 2.39 0.68
CA GLU A 469 -19.25 3.82 0.35
C GLU A 469 -20.71 4.16 -0.11
N ASN A 470 -21.70 3.58 0.57
CA ASN A 470 -23.11 3.65 0.16
C ASN A 470 -23.91 4.71 0.94
N VAL A 471 -24.04 5.89 0.33
CA VAL A 471 -24.75 7.05 0.91
C VAL A 471 -26.25 6.78 1.13
N GLU A 472 -26.91 6.05 0.20
CA GLU A 472 -28.35 5.75 0.33
C GLU A 472 -28.61 4.86 1.55
N GLU A 473 -27.77 3.85 1.76
CA GLU A 473 -27.86 2.97 2.92
C GLU A 473 -27.56 3.73 4.21
N ALA A 474 -26.50 4.55 4.23
CA ALA A 474 -26.17 5.42 5.37
C ALA A 474 -27.36 6.28 5.78
N GLY A 475 -28.10 6.87 4.83
CA GLY A 475 -29.29 7.69 5.11
C GLY A 475 -30.44 6.96 5.80
N THR A 476 -30.46 5.62 5.76
CA THR A 476 -31.50 4.84 6.48
C THR A 476 -31.28 4.82 7.99
N ILE A 477 -30.12 5.24 8.48
CA ILE A 477 -29.80 5.32 9.91
C ILE A 477 -30.77 6.17 10.69
N TYR A 478 -31.24 7.31 10.15
CA TYR A 478 -32.15 8.23 10.82
C TYR A 478 -33.50 7.60 11.20
N GLU A 479 -33.93 6.55 10.48
CA GLU A 479 -35.15 5.81 10.90
C GLU A 479 -34.88 4.97 12.15
N ILE A 480 -33.69 4.36 12.24
CA ILE A 480 -33.31 3.54 13.40
C ILE A 480 -33.04 4.42 14.61
N GLU A 481 -32.32 5.53 14.45
CA GLU A 481 -32.10 6.53 15.50
C GLU A 481 -33.39 6.99 16.14
N ARG A 482 -34.39 7.44 15.34
CA ARG A 482 -35.71 7.83 15.85
C ARG A 482 -36.40 6.71 16.60
N LYS A 483 -36.22 5.43 16.22
CA LYS A 483 -36.75 4.28 16.94
C LYS A 483 -36.06 4.07 18.28
N LEU A 484 -34.73 4.24 18.32
CA LEU A 484 -33.92 4.12 19.54
C LEU A 484 -34.36 5.18 20.56
N ASP A 485 -34.42 6.45 20.16
CA ASP A 485 -34.85 7.57 21.02
C ASP A 485 -36.26 7.36 21.57
N ALA A 486 -37.18 7.00 20.68
CA ALA A 486 -38.57 6.76 21.07
C ALA A 486 -38.67 5.59 22.07
N SER A 487 -37.92 4.51 21.81
CA SER A 487 -37.92 3.32 22.67
C SER A 487 -37.27 3.60 24.02
N GLN A 488 -36.13 4.31 24.05
CA GLN A 488 -35.47 4.70 25.29
C GLN A 488 -36.42 5.51 26.17
N LYS A 489 -37.12 6.49 25.59
CA LYS A 489 -38.11 7.31 26.32
C LYS A 489 -39.30 6.48 26.83
N GLU A 490 -39.89 5.64 25.97
CA GLU A 490 -41.03 4.78 26.32
C GLU A 490 -40.65 3.78 27.42
N PHE A 491 -39.54 3.10 27.31
CA PHE A 491 -39.09 2.09 28.27
C PHE A 491 -38.71 2.72 29.61
N ARG A 492 -38.15 3.93 29.58
CA ARG A 492 -37.94 4.74 30.78
C ARG A 492 -39.26 5.05 31.49
N GLU A 493 -40.30 5.48 30.78
CA GLU A 493 -41.62 5.75 31.35
C GLU A 493 -42.27 4.47 31.90
N ASN A 494 -42.17 3.35 31.18
CA ASN A 494 -42.66 2.05 31.62
C ASN A 494 -41.97 1.59 32.90
N HIS A 495 -40.65 1.80 33.00
CA HIS A 495 -39.89 1.48 34.20
C HIS A 495 -40.34 2.33 35.40
N ILE A 496 -40.56 3.63 35.24
CA ILE A 496 -41.06 4.52 36.29
C ILE A 496 -42.43 4.04 36.78
N LYS A 497 -43.31 3.57 35.88
CA LYS A 497 -44.61 2.96 36.25
C LYS A 497 -44.40 1.69 37.07
N ARG A 498 -43.54 0.77 36.65
CA ARG A 498 -43.20 -0.46 37.41
C ARG A 498 -42.66 -0.13 38.81
N LEU A 499 -41.81 0.90 38.91
CA LEU A 499 -41.25 1.35 40.19
C LEU A 499 -42.36 1.91 41.10
N SER A 500 -43.27 2.76 40.59
CA SER A 500 -44.37 3.33 41.35
C SER A 500 -45.42 2.31 41.83
N GLN A 501 -45.51 1.17 41.14
CA GLN A 501 -46.35 0.03 41.49
C GLN A 501 -45.69 -0.95 42.46
N GLY A 502 -44.43 -0.71 42.84
CA GLY A 502 -43.66 -1.61 43.69
C GLY A 502 -43.27 -2.93 43.02
N SER A 503 -43.33 -3.02 41.69
CA SER A 503 -43.02 -4.22 40.92
C SER A 503 -41.51 -4.41 40.69
N CYS A 504 -40.69 -3.41 40.99
CA CYS A 504 -39.24 -3.45 40.94
C CYS A 504 -38.63 -2.59 42.05
N ASN A 505 -37.39 -2.80 42.42
CA ASN A 505 -36.69 -1.94 43.36
C ASN A 505 -35.88 -0.83 42.60
N ALA A 506 -35.51 0.21 43.35
CA ALA A 506 -34.86 1.39 42.78
C ALA A 506 -33.47 1.06 42.22
N TYR A 507 -32.76 0.04 42.75
CA TYR A 507 -31.42 -0.33 42.33
C TYR A 507 -31.45 -1.08 40.99
N ASP A 508 -32.35 -2.08 40.85
CA ASP A 508 -32.54 -2.78 39.56
C ASP A 508 -32.94 -1.78 38.47
N GLY A 509 -33.70 -0.74 38.90
CA GLY A 509 -34.09 0.35 38.03
C GLY A 509 -32.94 1.21 37.54
N ALA A 510 -31.99 1.53 38.39
CA ALA A 510 -30.82 2.31 38.00
C ALA A 510 -30.01 1.57 36.91
N ILE A 511 -29.72 0.30 37.12
CA ILE A 511 -28.98 -0.52 36.13
C ILE A 511 -29.77 -0.64 34.81
N PHE A 512 -31.10 -0.83 34.87
CA PHE A 512 -31.94 -0.86 33.67
C PHE A 512 -31.87 0.46 32.89
N MET A 513 -31.92 1.60 33.59
CA MET A 513 -31.82 2.91 32.96
C MET A 513 -30.45 3.20 32.35
N ASP A 514 -29.39 2.80 33.04
CA ASP A 514 -28.03 2.94 32.54
C ASP A 514 -27.80 2.06 31.30
N LEU A 515 -28.37 0.85 31.28
CA LEU A 515 -28.34 -0.04 30.13
C LEU A 515 -29.03 0.59 28.90
N LEU A 516 -30.25 1.16 29.09
CA LEU A 516 -30.96 1.85 28.02
C LEU A 516 -30.15 3.05 27.48
N SER A 517 -29.49 3.80 28.38
CA SER A 517 -28.69 4.96 28.00
C SER A 517 -27.47 4.54 27.19
N ASN A 518 -26.78 3.44 27.56
CA ASN A 518 -25.63 2.96 26.79
C ASN A 518 -26.03 2.49 25.39
N PHE A 519 -27.18 1.85 25.21
CA PHE A 519 -27.68 1.46 23.88
C PHE A 519 -28.00 2.66 22.99
N GLU A 520 -28.63 3.70 23.55
CA GLU A 520 -28.91 4.94 22.83
C GLU A 520 -27.64 5.64 22.42
N ARG A 521 -26.63 5.76 23.32
CA ARG A 521 -25.33 6.36 23.00
C ARG A 521 -24.58 5.60 21.92
N ILE A 522 -24.64 4.27 21.92
CA ILE A 522 -24.08 3.46 20.82
C ILE A 522 -24.80 3.80 19.49
N GLY A 523 -26.11 4.00 19.52
CA GLY A 523 -26.90 4.44 18.37
C GLY A 523 -26.48 5.82 17.85
N ASP A 524 -26.29 6.80 18.77
CA ASP A 524 -25.81 8.14 18.43
C ASP A 524 -24.47 8.09 17.71
N HIS A 525 -23.49 7.34 18.24
CA HIS A 525 -22.17 7.17 17.62
C HIS A 525 -22.24 6.45 16.26
N ALA A 526 -23.13 5.46 16.13
CA ALA A 526 -23.39 4.82 14.84
C ALA A 526 -23.95 5.81 13.82
N THR A 527 -24.84 6.72 14.25
CA THR A 527 -25.38 7.79 13.40
C THR A 527 -24.28 8.75 12.96
N ASN A 528 -23.40 9.20 13.86
CA ASN A 528 -22.26 10.07 13.51
C ASN A 528 -21.35 9.44 12.45
N ILE A 529 -21.08 8.13 12.55
CA ILE A 529 -20.29 7.42 11.55
C ILE A 529 -21.01 7.38 10.20
N ALA A 530 -22.31 7.10 10.17
CA ALA A 530 -23.12 7.10 8.95
C ALA A 530 -23.17 8.50 8.30
N GLU A 531 -23.28 9.58 9.09
CA GLU A 531 -23.19 10.97 8.62
C GLU A 531 -21.83 11.26 7.99
N SER A 532 -20.74 10.80 8.62
CA SER A 532 -19.38 10.92 8.05
C SER A 532 -19.26 10.22 6.70
N VAL A 533 -19.94 9.09 6.48
CA VAL A 533 -20.00 8.44 5.16
C VAL A 533 -20.74 9.29 4.14
N MET A 534 -21.84 9.94 4.54
CA MET A 534 -22.64 10.80 3.64
C MET A 534 -21.92 12.09 3.24
N GLU A 535 -20.99 12.59 4.06
CA GLU A 535 -20.21 13.80 3.79
C GLU A 535 -19.06 13.55 2.81
N VAL A 536 -18.52 12.34 2.75
CA VAL A 536 -17.30 12.00 1.99
C VAL A 536 -17.61 11.47 0.59
N CYS A 537 -18.72 10.80 0.40
CA CYS A 537 -19.14 10.18 -0.86
C CYS A 537 -20.15 11.05 -1.59
#